data_6f265165f3e4f4384907f8882625449d
#
_entry.id   6f265165f3e4f4384907f8882625449d
#
_cell.length_a   1.000
_cell.length_b   1.000
_cell.length_c   1.000
_cell.angle_alpha   90.00
_cell.angle_beta   90.00
_cell.angle_gamma   90.00
#
_symmetry.space_group_name_H-M   'P 1'
#
loop_
_entity.id
_entity.type
_entity.pdbx_description
1 polymer ?
#
loop_
_entity_poly.entity_id
_entity_poly.type
_entity_poly.pdbx_seq_one_letter_code
_entity_poly.pdbx_strand_id
1 'polypeptide(L)'
;MEDWTKVCQTVERVDDLPSEPRTRAGFLKYSQEITLDPNTAQRKLRLSEGNRKVTRMREDQLHPDHPDRFTDMFQVLSRESLTGRCYWEVEWRGRGVCVSVAYKSISRAGGRDAFGFNDKSWMLECFPNSYTFYHNNIESPVSGPQSSRIGVYVDHTAGILSFYSVSETMTLLHRVNTTFTEPLHAGINIYLIGNSAEFCKLR
;
A
#
# COMPACT_ATOMS: atom_id res chain seq x y z
N MET A 1 -40.52 30.22 -39.04
CA MET A 1 -39.18 29.67 -39.36
C MET A 1 -38.34 29.81 -38.11
N GLU A 2 -38.33 28.78 -37.30
CA GLU A 2 -37.56 28.78 -36.07
C GLU A 2 -36.17 28.22 -36.35
N ASP A 3 -35.19 28.99 -35.96
CA ASP A 3 -33.77 28.74 -36.17
C ASP A 3 -33.28 27.76 -35.10
N TRP A 4 -33.01 26.50 -35.48
CA TRP A 4 -32.41 25.47 -34.65
C TRP A 4 -30.90 25.54 -34.71
N THR A 5 -30.29 26.59 -34.17
CA THR A 5 -28.85 26.68 -34.02
C THR A 5 -28.38 25.91 -32.78
N LYS A 6 -27.90 24.73 -33.05
CA LYS A 6 -26.80 23.97 -32.41
C LYS A 6 -26.46 24.32 -30.97
N VAL A 7 -27.00 23.54 -30.07
CA VAL A 7 -26.32 23.26 -28.79
C VAL A 7 -25.23 22.23 -29.10
N CYS A 8 -24.03 22.70 -29.32
CA CYS A 8 -22.84 21.86 -29.35
C CYS A 8 -22.50 21.49 -27.90
N GLN A 9 -23.01 20.38 -27.42
CA GLN A 9 -22.49 19.76 -26.22
C GLN A 9 -21.08 19.28 -26.55
N THR A 10 -20.10 19.95 -26.03
CA THR A 10 -18.76 19.43 -25.92
C THR A 10 -18.82 18.20 -25.02
N VAL A 11 -18.90 17.05 -25.64
CA VAL A 11 -18.59 15.78 -24.99
C VAL A 11 -17.11 15.87 -24.65
N GLU A 12 -16.79 16.16 -23.40
CA GLU A 12 -15.43 16.00 -22.90
C GLU A 12 -15.06 14.54 -23.17
N ARG A 13 -14.05 14.36 -24.01
CA ARG A 13 -13.54 13.05 -24.36
C ARG A 13 -13.01 12.43 -23.07
N VAL A 14 -13.48 11.24 -22.76
CA VAL A 14 -13.00 10.37 -21.65
C VAL A 14 -11.52 10.02 -21.81
N ASP A 15 -10.87 10.45 -22.88
CA ASP A 15 -9.47 10.15 -23.23
C ASP A 15 -8.43 11.06 -22.53
N ASP A 16 -8.84 12.07 -21.77
CA ASP A 16 -7.94 13.04 -21.12
C ASP A 16 -7.62 12.73 -19.64
N LEU A 17 -8.04 11.59 -19.11
CA LEU A 17 -7.55 11.14 -17.82
C LEU A 17 -6.10 10.66 -17.99
N PRO A 18 -5.13 11.29 -17.28
CA PRO A 18 -3.75 10.86 -17.39
C PRO A 18 -3.67 9.37 -17.04
N SER A 19 -3.19 8.56 -17.99
CA SER A 19 -3.01 7.12 -17.82
C SER A 19 -2.00 6.83 -16.71
N GLU A 20 -2.09 5.66 -16.08
CA GLU A 20 -1.08 5.15 -15.14
C GLU A 20 0.31 5.23 -15.79
N PRO A 21 1.34 5.72 -15.06
CA PRO A 21 2.69 5.76 -15.58
C PRO A 21 3.18 4.37 -16.02
N ARG A 22 4.09 4.32 -16.99
CA ARG A 22 4.63 3.07 -17.53
C ARG A 22 6.10 2.85 -17.17
N THR A 23 6.76 3.89 -16.66
CA THR A 23 8.18 3.85 -16.29
C THR A 23 8.36 4.27 -14.85
N ARG A 24 9.43 3.82 -14.20
CA ARG A 24 9.77 4.25 -12.84
C ARG A 24 9.89 5.78 -12.77
N ALA A 25 10.52 6.42 -13.77
CA ALA A 25 10.61 7.86 -13.82
C ALA A 25 9.24 8.55 -13.83
N GLY A 26 8.27 7.98 -14.54
CA GLY A 26 6.90 8.47 -14.54
C GLY A 26 6.21 8.31 -13.18
N PHE A 27 6.39 7.19 -12.49
CA PHE A 27 5.86 6.97 -11.15
C PHE A 27 6.49 7.90 -10.11
N LEU A 28 7.79 8.17 -10.22
CA LEU A 28 8.49 9.05 -9.28
C LEU A 28 7.93 10.48 -9.25
N LYS A 29 7.22 10.92 -10.28
CA LYS A 29 6.51 12.21 -10.28
C LYS A 29 5.40 12.26 -9.23
N TYR A 30 4.87 11.10 -8.82
CA TYR A 30 3.84 10.95 -7.79
C TYR A 30 4.40 10.45 -6.47
N SER A 31 5.73 10.40 -6.33
CA SER A 31 6.36 9.92 -5.10
C SER A 31 6.00 10.80 -3.92
N GLN A 32 5.69 10.14 -2.81
CA GLN A 32 5.40 10.78 -1.52
C GLN A 32 6.35 10.27 -0.46
N GLU A 33 6.76 11.15 0.44
CA GLU A 33 7.44 10.75 1.65
C GLU A 33 6.40 10.18 2.63
N ILE A 34 6.57 8.90 2.96
CA ILE A 34 5.68 8.15 3.84
C ILE A 34 6.45 7.77 5.08
N THR A 35 5.85 8.01 6.23
CA THR A 35 6.35 7.59 7.53
C THR A 35 5.32 6.71 8.22
N LEU A 36 5.80 5.81 9.07
CA LEU A 36 4.97 4.95 9.88
C LEU A 36 4.43 5.72 11.09
N ASP A 37 3.16 5.48 11.42
CA ASP A 37 2.53 6.07 12.60
C ASP A 37 2.83 5.20 13.84
N PRO A 38 3.64 5.70 14.78
CA PRO A 38 3.99 4.95 15.99
C PRO A 38 2.76 4.55 16.82
N ASN A 39 1.67 5.32 16.75
CA ASN A 39 0.45 5.02 17.50
C ASN A 39 -0.29 3.79 16.98
N THR A 40 -0.05 3.38 15.73
CA THR A 40 -0.69 2.20 15.13
C THR A 40 0.15 0.94 15.26
N ALA A 41 1.46 1.06 15.45
CA ALA A 41 2.38 -0.08 15.47
C ALA A 41 2.02 -1.08 16.58
N GLN A 42 1.90 -2.36 16.22
CA GLN A 42 1.76 -3.43 17.20
C GLN A 42 2.99 -3.42 18.14
N ARG A 43 2.77 -3.72 19.42
CA ARG A 43 3.77 -3.54 20.48
C ARG A 43 5.15 -4.18 20.24
N LYS A 44 5.23 -5.22 19.41
CA LYS A 44 6.48 -5.92 19.08
C LYS A 44 7.13 -5.44 17.80
N LEU A 45 6.65 -4.36 17.23
CA LEU A 45 7.23 -3.71 16.06
C LEU A 45 8.08 -2.52 16.50
N ARG A 46 9.38 -2.58 16.21
CA ARG A 46 10.30 -1.47 16.42
C ARG A 46 10.32 -0.58 15.19
N LEU A 47 10.09 0.72 15.39
CA LEU A 47 10.24 1.73 14.35
C LEU A 47 11.62 2.39 14.48
N SER A 48 12.24 2.68 13.35
CA SER A 48 13.58 3.29 13.26
C SER A 48 13.71 4.10 11.97
N GLU A 49 14.87 4.70 11.73
CA GLU A 49 15.17 5.49 10.53
C GLU A 49 14.18 6.65 10.32
N GLY A 50 13.84 7.36 11.39
CA GLY A 50 12.85 8.43 11.33
C GLY A 50 11.44 7.94 11.01
N ASN A 51 11.05 6.81 11.59
CA ASN A 51 9.77 6.14 11.36
C ASN A 51 9.55 5.67 9.91
N ARG A 52 10.61 5.41 9.16
CA ARG A 52 10.50 4.83 7.82
C ARG A 52 10.73 3.33 7.80
N LYS A 53 11.35 2.77 8.84
CA LYS A 53 11.68 1.36 8.93
C LYS A 53 10.95 0.71 10.10
N VAL A 54 10.45 -0.49 9.86
CA VAL A 54 9.85 -1.36 10.87
C VAL A 54 10.57 -2.69 10.93
N THR A 55 10.84 -3.18 12.13
CA THR A 55 11.46 -4.49 12.39
C THR A 55 10.62 -5.28 13.38
N ARG A 56 10.36 -6.55 13.07
CA ARG A 56 9.66 -7.46 13.98
C ARG A 56 10.62 -7.93 15.08
N MET A 57 10.32 -7.54 16.30
CA MET A 57 11.12 -7.87 17.48
C MET A 57 10.47 -9.01 18.27
N ARG A 58 11.27 -9.72 19.03
CA ARG A 58 10.77 -10.71 19.99
C ARG A 58 10.14 -10.04 21.20
N GLU A 59 10.80 -9.00 21.68
CA GLU A 59 10.45 -8.27 22.89
C GLU A 59 9.41 -7.18 22.61
N ASP A 60 8.67 -6.83 23.66
CA ASP A 60 7.79 -5.67 23.67
C ASP A 60 8.63 -4.39 23.56
N GLN A 61 8.22 -3.47 22.68
CA GLN A 61 8.94 -2.22 22.42
C GLN A 61 8.45 -1.07 23.32
N LEU A 62 7.58 -1.35 24.28
CA LEU A 62 7.08 -0.40 25.27
C LEU A 62 6.36 0.81 24.65
N HIS A 63 5.65 0.59 23.54
CA HIS A 63 4.77 1.60 22.99
C HIS A 63 3.67 1.96 24.00
N PRO A 64 3.35 3.25 24.19
CA PRO A 64 2.20 3.66 25.01
C PRO A 64 0.91 3.02 24.49
N ASP A 65 -0.04 2.77 25.40
CA ASP A 65 -1.38 2.36 25.00
C ASP A 65 -2.02 3.43 24.13
N HIS A 66 -2.63 3.02 23.04
CA HIS A 66 -3.32 3.91 22.13
C HIS A 66 -4.48 3.18 21.44
N PRO A 67 -5.65 3.81 21.26
CA PRO A 67 -6.80 3.18 20.61
C PRO A 67 -6.54 2.79 19.14
N ASP A 68 -5.61 3.45 18.46
CA ASP A 68 -5.26 3.17 17.07
C ASP A 68 -4.24 2.02 16.94
N ARG A 69 -3.70 1.50 18.05
CA ARG A 69 -2.68 0.45 18.02
C ARG A 69 -3.27 -0.90 17.70
N PHE A 70 -2.67 -1.57 16.70
CA PHE A 70 -2.95 -2.98 16.44
C PHE A 70 -2.51 -3.83 17.62
N THR A 71 -3.38 -4.75 18.07
CA THR A 71 -3.12 -5.59 19.24
C THR A 71 -2.70 -7.00 18.87
N ASP A 72 -3.36 -7.61 17.89
CA ASP A 72 -3.17 -9.02 17.57
C ASP A 72 -2.20 -9.23 16.41
N MET A 73 -2.38 -8.49 15.32
CA MET A 73 -1.56 -8.63 14.13
C MET A 73 -0.34 -7.71 14.15
N PHE A 74 0.82 -8.21 13.69
CA PHE A 74 2.08 -7.47 13.66
C PHE A 74 2.11 -6.49 12.49
N GLN A 75 1.29 -5.47 12.58
CA GLN A 75 1.09 -4.51 11.49
C GLN A 75 1.10 -3.07 12.00
N VAL A 76 1.32 -2.16 11.05
CA VAL A 76 1.45 -0.72 11.27
C VAL A 76 0.93 0.01 10.04
N LEU A 77 0.35 1.17 10.23
CA LEU A 77 -0.11 2.07 9.17
C LEU A 77 0.82 3.28 9.00
N SER A 78 0.79 3.87 7.83
CA SER A 78 1.41 5.18 7.59
C SER A 78 0.68 6.29 8.35
N ARG A 79 1.43 7.33 8.69
CA ARG A 79 0.87 8.57 9.25
C ARG A 79 0.09 9.33 8.19
N GLU A 80 0.66 9.43 6.99
CA GLU A 80 0.08 10.13 5.86
C GLU A 80 -1.09 9.34 5.28
N SER A 81 -2.17 10.04 4.96
CA SER A 81 -3.25 9.52 4.15
C SER A 81 -2.92 9.70 2.66
N LEU A 82 -3.35 8.74 1.86
CA LEU A 82 -3.10 8.69 0.43
C LEU A 82 -4.39 9.02 -0.30
N THR A 83 -4.43 10.20 -0.90
CA THR A 83 -5.52 10.67 -1.74
C THR A 83 -4.94 11.15 -3.08
N GLY A 84 -5.69 11.06 -4.16
CA GLY A 84 -5.17 11.36 -5.49
C GLY A 84 -4.18 10.28 -5.97
N ARG A 85 -3.10 10.71 -6.63
CA ARG A 85 -2.06 9.84 -7.16
C ARG A 85 -0.86 9.82 -6.23
N CYS A 86 -0.48 8.63 -5.82
CA CYS A 86 0.62 8.40 -4.88
C CYS A 86 1.47 7.21 -5.33
N TYR A 87 2.77 7.33 -5.17
CA TYR A 87 3.71 6.24 -5.42
C TYR A 87 4.74 6.17 -4.30
N TRP A 88 5.07 4.98 -3.85
CA TRP A 88 6.14 4.70 -2.90
C TRP A 88 6.77 3.35 -3.16
N GLU A 89 7.96 3.13 -2.61
CA GLU A 89 8.66 1.87 -2.67
C GLU A 89 8.98 1.37 -1.27
N VAL A 90 8.85 0.06 -1.09
CA VAL A 90 9.19 -0.65 0.14
C VAL A 90 10.35 -1.59 -0.14
N GLU A 91 11.45 -1.42 0.59
CA GLU A 91 12.55 -2.38 0.60
C GLU A 91 12.39 -3.30 1.81
N TRP A 92 12.41 -4.59 1.61
CA TRP A 92 12.24 -5.54 2.69
C TRP A 92 13.42 -6.51 2.79
N ARG A 93 13.62 -7.04 4.00
CA ARG A 93 14.68 -7.99 4.32
C ARG A 93 14.17 -9.10 5.20
N GLY A 94 14.72 -10.29 4.97
CA GLY A 94 14.39 -11.50 5.71
C GLY A 94 13.64 -12.50 4.84
N ARG A 95 12.67 -13.20 5.44
CA ARG A 95 11.99 -14.35 4.83
C ARG A 95 10.57 -14.05 4.39
N GLY A 96 10.15 -12.79 4.47
CA GLY A 96 8.84 -12.38 4.00
C GLY A 96 8.31 -11.13 4.71
N VAL A 97 7.45 -10.41 4.00
CA VAL A 97 6.78 -9.20 4.45
C VAL A 97 5.47 -9.06 3.68
N CYS A 98 4.51 -8.36 4.28
CA CYS A 98 3.29 -7.99 3.59
C CYS A 98 3.26 -6.49 3.35
N VAL A 99 3.07 -6.10 2.10
CA VAL A 99 2.94 -4.71 1.65
C VAL A 99 1.47 -4.44 1.35
N SER A 100 0.90 -3.41 1.96
CA SER A 100 -0.55 -3.22 1.98
C SER A 100 -0.96 -1.78 1.82
N VAL A 101 -2.23 -1.59 1.48
CA VAL A 101 -2.98 -0.35 1.72
C VAL A 101 -4.25 -0.71 2.48
N ALA A 102 -4.69 0.22 3.34
CA ALA A 102 -5.88 0.00 4.15
C ALA A 102 -6.58 1.32 4.47
N TYR A 103 -7.87 1.24 4.71
CA TYR A 103 -8.61 2.33 5.35
C TYR A 103 -8.22 2.45 6.82
N LYS A 104 -8.14 3.67 7.32
CA LYS A 104 -7.83 3.91 8.73
C LYS A 104 -8.87 3.29 9.67
N SER A 105 -10.08 3.11 9.20
CA SER A 105 -11.19 2.50 9.92
C SER A 105 -11.10 0.97 10.09
N ILE A 106 -10.04 0.34 9.58
CA ILE A 106 -9.79 -1.09 9.79
C ILE A 106 -9.76 -1.42 11.29
N SER A 107 -10.31 -2.58 11.67
CA SER A 107 -10.27 -3.04 13.07
C SER A 107 -8.85 -3.14 13.59
N ARG A 108 -8.66 -2.89 14.88
CA ARG A 108 -7.34 -2.97 15.54
C ARG A 108 -7.14 -4.27 16.31
N ALA A 109 -8.19 -5.09 16.42
CA ALA A 109 -8.19 -6.33 17.20
C ALA A 109 -9.18 -7.35 16.64
N GLY A 110 -9.08 -8.59 17.12
CA GLY A 110 -10.10 -9.62 16.88
C GLY A 110 -9.87 -10.53 15.70
N GLY A 111 -8.64 -10.63 15.17
CA GLY A 111 -8.26 -11.58 14.12
C GLY A 111 -8.79 -11.27 12.71
N ARG A 112 -9.75 -10.36 12.58
CA ARG A 112 -10.23 -9.82 11.29
C ARG A 112 -9.57 -8.48 10.94
N ASP A 113 -8.65 -8.04 11.75
CA ASP A 113 -7.84 -6.85 11.57
C ASP A 113 -6.65 -7.07 10.63
N ALA A 114 -6.34 -8.32 10.28
CA ALA A 114 -5.26 -8.64 9.37
C ALA A 114 -5.48 -8.04 7.98
N PHE A 115 -4.47 -7.35 7.46
CA PHE A 115 -4.50 -6.83 6.10
C PHE A 115 -4.79 -7.94 5.09
N GLY A 116 -5.69 -7.67 4.15
CA GLY A 116 -6.13 -8.60 3.14
C GLY A 116 -7.25 -9.56 3.55
N PHE A 117 -7.53 -9.71 4.86
CA PHE A 117 -8.54 -10.63 5.38
C PHE A 117 -9.87 -9.95 5.72
N ASN A 118 -10.07 -8.75 5.20
CA ASN A 118 -11.30 -7.95 5.32
C ASN A 118 -11.51 -7.10 4.06
N ASP A 119 -12.63 -6.40 3.99
CA ASP A 119 -12.98 -5.53 2.86
C ASP A 119 -12.33 -4.12 2.92
N LYS A 120 -11.55 -3.84 3.97
CA LYS A 120 -10.93 -2.53 4.22
C LYS A 120 -9.44 -2.47 3.91
N SER A 121 -8.89 -3.55 3.38
CA SER A 121 -7.46 -3.63 3.08
C SER A 121 -7.15 -4.52 1.88
N TRP A 122 -6.03 -4.23 1.23
CA TRP A 122 -5.48 -4.93 0.08
C TRP A 122 -4.01 -5.21 0.36
N MET A 123 -3.59 -6.46 0.24
CA MET A 123 -2.27 -6.90 0.69
C MET A 123 -1.58 -7.73 -0.37
N LEU A 124 -0.31 -7.42 -0.65
CA LEU A 124 0.60 -8.30 -1.35
C LEU A 124 1.55 -8.94 -0.31
N GLU A 125 1.45 -10.26 -0.19
CA GLU A 125 2.38 -11.06 0.60
C GLU A 125 3.59 -11.39 -0.26
N CYS A 126 4.77 -11.04 0.24
CA CYS A 126 6.03 -11.20 -0.47
C CYS A 126 6.92 -12.18 0.28
N PHE A 127 7.23 -13.31 -0.35
CA PHE A 127 8.24 -14.26 0.09
C PHE A 127 9.40 -14.31 -0.92
N PRO A 128 10.55 -14.89 -0.58
CA PRO A 128 11.68 -14.96 -1.50
C PRO A 128 11.37 -15.66 -2.84
N ASN A 129 10.38 -16.55 -2.87
CA ASN A 129 10.07 -17.37 -4.02
C ASN A 129 8.62 -17.23 -4.52
N SER A 130 7.81 -16.38 -3.92
CA SER A 130 6.41 -16.28 -4.29
C SER A 130 5.78 -14.95 -3.89
N TYR A 131 4.71 -14.60 -4.58
CA TYR A 131 3.79 -13.53 -4.22
C TYR A 131 2.37 -14.07 -4.15
N THR A 132 1.60 -13.56 -3.19
CA THR A 132 0.16 -13.83 -3.11
C THR A 132 -0.57 -12.54 -2.77
N PHE A 133 -1.62 -12.23 -3.50
CA PHE A 133 -2.47 -11.07 -3.23
C PHE A 133 -3.70 -11.50 -2.42
N TYR A 134 -4.06 -10.68 -1.43
CA TYR A 134 -5.23 -10.89 -0.58
C TYR A 134 -6.12 -9.65 -0.54
N HIS A 135 -7.40 -9.85 -0.71
CA HIS A 135 -8.43 -8.87 -0.42
C HIS A 135 -9.72 -9.58 -0.03
N ASN A 136 -10.38 -9.08 1.02
CA ASN A 136 -11.64 -9.64 1.53
C ASN A 136 -11.57 -11.16 1.79
N ASN A 137 -10.45 -11.62 2.33
CA ASN A 137 -10.15 -13.04 2.61
C ASN A 137 -10.11 -13.93 1.35
N ILE A 138 -9.92 -13.34 0.18
CA ILE A 138 -9.76 -14.05 -1.07
C ILE A 138 -8.29 -13.93 -1.49
N GLU A 139 -7.64 -15.07 -1.68
CA GLU A 139 -6.27 -15.14 -2.14
C GLU A 139 -6.18 -15.29 -3.66
N SER A 140 -5.17 -14.68 -4.24
CA SER A 140 -4.84 -14.79 -5.66
C SER A 140 -3.34 -14.97 -5.82
N PRO A 141 -2.86 -16.11 -6.29
CA PRO A 141 -1.45 -16.29 -6.62
C PRO A 141 -1.01 -15.27 -7.66
N VAL A 142 0.17 -14.68 -7.46
CA VAL A 142 0.74 -13.66 -8.34
C VAL A 142 2.08 -14.14 -8.86
N SER A 143 2.26 -14.06 -10.17
CA SER A 143 3.52 -14.41 -10.85
C SER A 143 4.27 -13.13 -11.24
N GLY A 144 5.59 -13.18 -11.10
CA GLY A 144 6.46 -12.10 -11.53
C GLY A 144 7.88 -12.25 -10.98
N PRO A 145 8.79 -11.35 -11.42
CA PRO A 145 10.19 -11.41 -10.98
C PRO A 145 10.27 -11.14 -9.48
N GLN A 146 11.11 -11.90 -8.80
CA GLN A 146 11.38 -11.70 -7.38
C GLN A 146 12.23 -10.45 -7.17
N SER A 147 11.85 -9.65 -6.19
CA SER A 147 12.59 -8.47 -5.77
C SER A 147 12.37 -8.19 -4.30
N SER A 148 13.39 -7.70 -3.61
CA SER A 148 13.26 -7.16 -2.26
C SER A 148 12.61 -5.77 -2.24
N ARG A 149 12.37 -5.18 -3.41
CA ARG A 149 11.78 -3.85 -3.55
C ARG A 149 10.45 -3.94 -4.28
N ILE A 150 9.42 -3.45 -3.62
CA ILE A 150 8.05 -3.42 -4.13
C ILE A 150 7.63 -1.96 -4.31
N GLY A 151 7.21 -1.61 -5.52
CA GLY A 151 6.58 -0.33 -5.81
C GLY A 151 5.07 -0.44 -5.64
N VAL A 152 4.47 0.60 -5.07
CA VAL A 152 3.01 0.68 -4.92
C VAL A 152 2.52 1.98 -5.53
N TYR A 153 1.54 1.89 -6.39
CA TYR A 153 0.87 3.02 -7.01
C TYR A 153 -0.61 3.02 -6.66
N VAL A 154 -1.10 4.17 -6.24
CA VAL A 154 -2.52 4.42 -6.00
C VAL A 154 -2.95 5.60 -6.86
N ASP A 155 -4.07 5.45 -7.56
CA ASP A 155 -4.89 6.54 -8.07
C ASP A 155 -6.25 6.44 -7.39
N HIS A 156 -6.43 7.19 -6.31
CA HIS A 156 -7.62 7.10 -5.47
C HIS A 156 -8.89 7.47 -6.25
N THR A 157 -8.83 8.50 -7.08
CA THR A 157 -9.97 8.98 -7.87
C THR A 157 -10.35 7.98 -8.97
N ALA A 158 -9.35 7.40 -9.65
CA ALA A 158 -9.58 6.39 -10.68
C ALA A 158 -9.89 5.01 -10.11
N GLY A 159 -9.69 4.78 -8.81
CA GLY A 159 -9.90 3.48 -8.18
C GLY A 159 -8.84 2.43 -8.56
N ILE A 160 -7.60 2.85 -8.76
CA ILE A 160 -6.49 1.99 -9.16
C ILE A 160 -5.52 1.79 -8.00
N LEU A 161 -5.17 0.53 -7.74
CA LEU A 161 -4.07 0.13 -6.87
C LEU A 161 -3.21 -0.88 -7.62
N SER A 162 -1.92 -0.60 -7.76
CA SER A 162 -0.98 -1.46 -8.48
C SER A 162 0.25 -1.74 -7.64
N PHE A 163 0.70 -3.00 -7.68
CA PHE A 163 1.93 -3.47 -7.07
C PHE A 163 2.94 -3.86 -8.15
N TYR A 164 4.19 -3.44 -7.99
CA TYR A 164 5.27 -3.67 -8.92
C TYR A 164 6.46 -4.35 -8.25
N SER A 165 7.08 -5.29 -8.95
CA SER A 165 8.44 -5.73 -8.66
C SER A 165 9.41 -4.69 -9.23
N VAL A 166 10.24 -4.11 -8.37
CA VAL A 166 11.18 -3.05 -8.75
C VAL A 166 12.61 -3.59 -8.68
N SER A 167 13.29 -3.54 -9.81
CA SER A 167 14.70 -3.84 -9.96
C SER A 167 15.31 -2.85 -10.97
N GLU A 168 16.15 -3.24 -11.86
CA GLU A 168 16.54 -2.43 -13.03
C GLU A 168 15.34 -2.12 -13.93
N THR A 169 14.34 -3.00 -13.91
CA THR A 169 13.06 -2.83 -14.60
C THR A 169 11.91 -2.84 -13.58
N MET A 170 10.78 -2.23 -13.97
CA MET A 170 9.53 -2.35 -13.22
C MET A 170 8.60 -3.32 -13.91
N THR A 171 8.13 -4.31 -13.16
CA THR A 171 7.17 -5.30 -13.66
C THR A 171 5.91 -5.27 -12.82
N LEU A 172 4.77 -5.09 -13.46
CA LEU A 172 3.46 -5.16 -12.78
C LEU A 172 3.25 -6.57 -12.23
N LEU A 173 3.02 -6.66 -10.93
CA LEU A 173 2.66 -7.89 -10.25
C LEU A 173 1.14 -8.07 -10.18
N HIS A 174 0.44 -7.06 -9.70
CA HIS A 174 -1.01 -7.13 -9.52
C HIS A 174 -1.63 -5.73 -9.59
N ARG A 175 -2.78 -5.63 -10.24
CA ARG A 175 -3.59 -4.41 -10.29
C ARG A 175 -5.00 -4.67 -9.80
N VAL A 176 -5.48 -3.77 -8.97
CA VAL A 176 -6.86 -3.72 -8.51
C VAL A 176 -7.56 -2.52 -9.17
N ASN A 177 -8.78 -2.75 -9.65
CA ASN A 177 -9.70 -1.70 -10.07
C ASN A 177 -10.92 -1.77 -9.17
N THR A 178 -11.18 -0.71 -8.42
CA THR A 178 -12.26 -0.64 -7.44
C THR A 178 -12.71 0.79 -7.23
N THR A 179 -13.61 1.02 -6.30
CA THR A 179 -13.97 2.35 -5.83
C THR A 179 -13.54 2.48 -4.38
N PHE A 180 -12.61 3.38 -4.11
CA PHE A 180 -12.20 3.68 -2.73
C PHE A 180 -13.19 4.66 -2.10
N THR A 181 -13.68 4.32 -0.92
CA THR A 181 -14.71 5.09 -0.20
C THR A 181 -14.14 5.95 0.92
N GLU A 182 -12.89 5.72 1.31
CA GLU A 182 -12.17 6.44 2.35
C GLU A 182 -10.72 6.74 1.89
N PRO A 183 -10.03 7.69 2.50
CA PRO A 183 -8.58 7.83 2.29
C PRO A 183 -7.84 6.55 2.64
N LEU A 184 -6.82 6.23 1.86
CA LEU A 184 -5.97 5.05 2.09
C LEU A 184 -4.75 5.42 2.94
N HIS A 185 -4.21 4.41 3.64
CA HIS A 185 -2.92 4.47 4.31
C HIS A 185 -2.06 3.32 3.82
N ALA A 186 -0.76 3.56 3.68
CA ALA A 186 0.18 2.47 3.47
C ALA A 186 0.25 1.61 4.74
N GLY A 187 0.41 0.30 4.56
CA GLY A 187 0.48 -0.65 5.66
C GLY A 187 1.61 -1.65 5.45
N ILE A 188 2.19 -2.09 6.54
CA ILE A 188 3.19 -3.16 6.59
C ILE A 188 2.78 -4.17 7.65
N ASN A 189 2.88 -5.46 7.31
CA ASN A 189 2.74 -6.55 8.26
C ASN A 189 3.99 -7.44 8.20
N ILE A 190 4.52 -7.82 9.35
CA ILE A 190 5.73 -8.66 9.45
C ILE A 190 5.50 -9.77 10.47
N TYR A 191 5.32 -11.00 10.01
CA TYR A 191 5.07 -12.16 10.88
C TYR A 191 6.34 -12.65 11.58
N LEU A 192 7.47 -12.67 10.88
CA LEU A 192 8.67 -13.36 11.34
C LEU A 192 9.62 -12.42 12.08
N ILE A 193 10.09 -12.87 13.24
CA ILE A 193 11.06 -12.15 14.07
C ILE A 193 12.33 -11.87 13.26
N GLY A 194 12.83 -10.64 13.35
CA GLY A 194 14.05 -10.18 12.67
C GLY A 194 13.83 -9.68 11.24
N ASN A 195 12.69 -9.95 10.63
CA ASN A 195 12.35 -9.37 9.32
C ASN A 195 12.09 -7.88 9.45
N SER A 196 12.36 -7.15 8.38
CA SER A 196 12.17 -5.70 8.34
C SER A 196 11.68 -5.22 7.00
N ALA A 197 11.06 -4.05 6.99
CA ALA A 197 10.65 -3.31 5.81
C ALA A 197 10.89 -1.82 6.02
N GLU A 198 11.22 -1.12 4.94
CA GLU A 198 11.54 0.30 4.97
C GLU A 198 10.90 1.01 3.79
N PHE A 199 10.25 2.14 4.04
CA PHE A 199 9.87 3.05 2.97
C PHE A 199 11.11 3.76 2.43
N CYS A 200 11.38 3.57 1.14
CA CYS A 200 12.57 4.10 0.49
C CYS A 200 12.50 5.62 0.35
N LYS A 201 13.64 6.29 0.51
CA LYS A 201 13.79 7.67 0.06
C LYS A 201 13.92 7.67 -1.45
N LEU A 202 13.02 8.37 -2.14
CA LEU A 202 12.96 8.41 -3.60
C LEU A 202 13.42 9.74 -4.19
N ARG A 203 13.81 10.70 -3.35
CA ARG A 203 14.30 12.04 -3.71
C ARG A 203 15.53 12.39 -2.91
#